data_ab2232436a8ebda8a0dcaf16150ed450
#
_entry.id   ab2232436a8ebda8a0dcaf16150ed450
#
_cell.length_a   1.000
_cell.length_b   1.000
_cell.length_c   1.000
_cell.angle_alpha   90.00
_cell.angle_beta   90.00
_cell.angle_gamma   90.00
#
_symmetry.space_group_name_H-M   'P 1'
#
loop_
_entity.id
_entity.type
_entity.pdbx_description
1 polymer ?
#
loop_
_entity_poly.entity_id
_entity_poly.type
_entity_poly.pdbx_seq_one_letter_code
_entity_poly.pdbx_strand_id
1 'polypeptide(L)'
;MDEKNLDKLTIKVFGWKEKFKKILSEIFIAIGNYELDIVKITFSSDGFLTVEEKDLKTIFLGFKPNLINYQLQIINNLKNEFKKNSFSKKIDNIDLTNPDKPKIKVFKP
;
A
#
# COMPACT_ATOMS: atom_id res chain seq x y z
N MET A 1 -6.62 2.63 27.55
CA MET A 1 -6.19 2.29 26.20
C MET A 1 -4.81 1.63 26.21
N ASP A 2 -4.66 0.65 25.42
CA ASP A 2 -3.43 -0.13 25.36
C ASP A 2 -2.41 0.56 24.44
N GLU A 3 -1.22 0.81 24.97
CA GLU A 3 -0.14 1.44 24.20
C GLU A 3 0.27 0.59 23.00
N LYS A 4 0.16 -0.71 23.12
CA LYS A 4 0.50 -1.61 22.02
C LYS A 4 -0.36 -1.38 20.78
N ASN A 5 -1.61 -0.98 20.99
CA ASN A 5 -2.50 -0.68 19.86
C ASN A 5 -2.05 0.58 19.14
N LEU A 6 -1.53 1.56 19.88
CA LEU A 6 -0.99 2.78 19.27
C LEU A 6 0.23 2.47 18.43
N ASP A 7 1.11 1.61 18.91
CA ASP A 7 2.30 1.22 18.16
C ASP A 7 1.94 0.53 16.84
N LYS A 8 0.90 -0.29 16.87
CA LYS A 8 0.45 -0.99 15.66
C LYS A 8 -0.12 -0.05 14.61
N LEU A 9 -0.54 1.14 15.02
CA LEU A 9 -1.10 2.12 14.10
C LEU A 9 -0.06 3.08 13.56
N THR A 10 1.20 2.91 13.96
CA THR A 10 2.26 3.80 13.50
C THR A 10 2.56 3.53 12.04
N ILE A 11 2.43 4.55 11.22
CA ILE A 11 2.73 4.49 9.80
C ILE A 11 3.76 5.58 9.50
N LYS A 12 4.86 5.21 8.87
CA LYS A 12 5.91 6.17 8.52
C LYS A 12 5.57 6.79 7.17
N VAL A 13 5.59 8.12 7.11
CA VAL A 13 5.31 8.86 5.88
C VAL A 13 6.54 9.67 5.50
N PHE A 14 7.03 9.48 4.28
CA PHE A 14 8.20 10.18 3.76
C PHE A 14 7.82 11.03 2.57
N GLY A 15 8.46 12.19 2.43
CA GLY A 15 8.23 13.06 1.30
C GLY A 15 6.89 13.79 1.33
N TRP A 16 6.25 13.87 2.50
CA TRP A 16 4.94 14.48 2.61
C TRP A 16 4.99 15.97 2.30
N LYS A 17 3.99 16.44 1.55
CA LYS A 17 3.73 17.85 1.28
C LYS A 17 2.25 18.10 1.41
N GLU A 18 1.88 19.36 1.68
CA GLU A 18 0.49 19.74 1.87
C GLU A 18 -0.40 19.31 0.69
N LYS A 19 0.13 19.38 -0.52
CA LYS A 19 -0.63 19.00 -1.72
C LYS A 19 -1.01 17.51 -1.75
N PHE A 20 -0.39 16.68 -0.92
CA PHE A 20 -0.68 15.25 -0.85
C PHE A 20 -1.70 14.91 0.24
N LYS A 21 -2.22 15.91 0.93
CA LYS A 21 -3.11 15.71 2.08
C LYS A 21 -4.34 14.86 1.73
N LYS A 22 -4.97 15.16 0.59
CA LYS A 22 -6.16 14.42 0.17
C LYS A 22 -5.84 12.96 -0.12
N ILE A 23 -4.74 12.70 -0.79
CA ILE A 23 -4.31 11.33 -1.12
C ILE A 23 -4.03 10.55 0.16
N LEU A 24 -3.31 11.16 1.09
CA LEU A 24 -3.00 10.51 2.36
C LEU A 24 -4.26 10.18 3.14
N SER A 25 -5.23 11.08 3.13
CA SER A 25 -6.51 10.85 3.79
C SER A 25 -7.24 9.65 3.19
N GLU A 26 -7.25 9.52 1.87
CA GLU A 26 -7.88 8.39 1.20
C GLU A 26 -7.20 7.07 1.57
N ILE A 27 -5.88 7.09 1.69
CA ILE A 27 -5.13 5.90 2.09
C ILE A 27 -5.52 5.47 3.51
N PHE A 28 -5.60 6.42 4.44
CA PHE A 28 -5.97 6.10 5.82
C PHE A 28 -7.39 5.56 5.92
N ILE A 29 -8.31 6.11 5.14
CA ILE A 29 -9.68 5.60 5.11
C ILE A 29 -9.69 4.15 4.61
N ALA A 30 -8.95 3.87 3.55
CA ALA A 30 -8.88 2.53 2.99
C ALA A 30 -8.24 1.54 3.97
N ILE A 31 -7.22 1.96 4.70
CA ILE A 31 -6.60 1.11 5.72
C ILE A 31 -7.65 0.64 6.72
N GLY A 32 -8.50 1.54 7.18
CA GLY A 32 -9.55 1.18 8.11
C GLY A 32 -10.61 0.28 7.50
N ASN A 33 -10.99 0.54 6.24
CA ASN A 33 -12.06 -0.20 5.59
C ASN A 33 -11.63 -1.59 5.13
N TYR A 34 -10.38 -1.75 4.72
CA TYR A 34 -9.89 -2.99 4.10
C TYR A 34 -8.94 -3.78 4.99
N GLU A 35 -8.69 -3.32 6.20
CA GLU A 35 -7.75 -3.99 7.11
C GLU A 35 -6.37 -4.17 6.50
N LEU A 36 -5.90 -3.14 5.81
CA LEU A 36 -4.55 -3.15 5.23
C LEU A 36 -3.52 -2.82 6.30
N ASP A 37 -2.41 -3.52 6.29
CA ASP A 37 -1.29 -3.29 7.20
C ASP A 37 -0.21 -2.48 6.51
N ILE A 38 -0.55 -1.25 6.13
CA ILE A 38 0.41 -0.33 5.53
C ILE A 38 1.35 0.17 6.62
N VAL A 39 2.64 -0.01 6.41
CA VAL A 39 3.65 0.40 7.39
C VAL A 39 4.45 1.60 6.94
N LYS A 40 4.44 1.92 5.67
CA LYS A 40 5.23 3.02 5.14
C LYS A 40 4.56 3.58 3.88
N ILE A 41 4.56 4.91 3.77
CA ILE A 41 4.05 5.63 2.61
C ILE A 41 5.13 6.59 2.16
N THR A 42 5.50 6.56 0.90
CA THR A 42 6.55 7.42 0.37
C THR A 42 6.04 8.21 -0.82
N PHE A 43 6.17 9.53 -0.75
CA PHE A 43 5.93 10.43 -1.89
C PHE A 43 7.29 10.89 -2.40
N SER A 44 7.60 10.62 -3.65
CA SER A 44 8.82 11.16 -4.24
C SER A 44 8.63 12.64 -4.59
N SER A 45 9.73 13.31 -4.91
CA SER A 45 9.67 14.76 -5.20
C SER A 45 8.77 15.09 -6.38
N ASP A 46 8.61 14.16 -7.32
CA ASP A 46 7.76 14.35 -8.50
C ASP A 46 6.34 13.80 -8.29
N GLY A 47 6.03 13.30 -7.10
CA GLY A 47 4.68 12.86 -6.77
C GLY A 47 4.43 11.37 -6.95
N PHE A 48 5.44 10.59 -7.30
CA PHE A 48 5.27 9.14 -7.41
C PHE A 48 5.01 8.56 -6.02
N LEU A 49 3.94 7.80 -5.90
CA LEU A 49 3.50 7.24 -4.62
C LEU A 49 3.88 5.77 -4.52
N THR A 50 4.51 5.41 -3.41
CA THR A 50 4.86 4.03 -3.09
C THR A 50 4.38 3.74 -1.68
N VAL A 51 3.79 2.57 -1.48
CA VAL A 51 3.40 2.12 -0.13
C VAL A 51 4.06 0.79 0.15
N GLU A 52 4.22 0.51 1.44
CA GLU A 52 4.77 -0.77 1.89
C GLU A 52 3.76 -1.42 2.81
N GLU A 53 3.32 -2.61 2.44
CA GLU A 53 2.33 -3.38 3.18
C GLU A 53 3.03 -4.58 3.81
N LYS A 54 2.64 -4.92 5.01
CA LYS A 54 3.31 -5.96 5.81
C LYS A 54 3.49 -7.28 5.05
N ASP A 55 2.46 -7.74 4.36
CA ASP A 55 2.51 -9.03 3.68
C ASP A 55 2.87 -8.91 2.21
N LEU A 56 2.46 -7.83 1.57
CA LEU A 56 2.64 -7.65 0.13
C LEU A 56 3.91 -6.91 -0.24
N LYS A 57 4.63 -6.39 0.77
CA LYS A 57 5.90 -5.68 0.60
C LYS A 57 5.71 -4.36 -0.14
N THR A 58 6.58 -4.02 -1.06
CA THR A 58 6.57 -2.74 -1.74
C THR A 58 5.54 -2.71 -2.85
N ILE A 59 4.71 -1.69 -2.87
CA ILE A 59 3.66 -1.54 -3.89
C ILE A 59 3.80 -0.16 -4.53
N PHE A 60 3.96 -0.15 -5.85
CA PHE A 60 4.11 1.08 -6.63
C PHE A 60 2.75 1.53 -7.13
N LEU A 61 2.31 2.72 -6.72
CA LEU A 61 1.01 3.25 -7.10
C LEU A 61 1.09 4.31 -8.20
N GLY A 62 2.18 5.08 -8.27
CA GLY A 62 2.40 6.02 -9.35
C GLY A 62 1.89 7.41 -9.09
N PHE A 63 1.43 8.12 -10.16
CA PHE A 63 1.16 9.55 -10.12
C PHE A 63 -0.32 9.93 -10.21
N LYS A 64 -1.22 8.97 -10.29
CA LYS A 64 -2.62 9.26 -10.62
C LYS A 64 -3.50 9.23 -9.37
N PRO A 65 -3.76 10.40 -8.75
CA PRO A 65 -4.54 10.43 -7.50
C PRO A 65 -5.96 9.86 -7.65
N ASN A 66 -6.56 10.02 -8.83
CA ASN A 66 -7.91 9.52 -9.06
C ASN A 66 -7.99 8.00 -9.12
N LEU A 67 -6.86 7.31 -9.19
CA LEU A 67 -6.84 5.84 -9.19
C LEU A 67 -6.60 5.25 -7.80
N ILE A 68 -6.28 6.07 -6.81
CA ILE A 68 -5.84 5.58 -5.49
C ILE A 68 -6.87 4.64 -4.88
N ASN A 69 -8.13 5.02 -4.86
CA ASN A 69 -9.15 4.18 -4.23
C ASN A 69 -9.25 2.82 -4.92
N TYR A 70 -9.23 2.81 -6.25
CA TYR A 70 -9.28 1.57 -7.01
C TYR A 70 -8.04 0.71 -6.75
N GLN A 71 -6.86 1.34 -6.73
CA GLN A 71 -5.62 0.63 -6.45
C GLN A 71 -5.64 0.00 -5.06
N LEU A 72 -6.18 0.70 -4.07
CA LEU A 72 -6.27 0.17 -2.71
C LEU A 72 -7.24 -0.99 -2.62
N GLN A 73 -8.31 -0.98 -3.41
CA GLN A 73 -9.21 -2.13 -3.52
C GLN A 73 -8.48 -3.35 -4.09
N ILE A 74 -7.66 -3.13 -5.12
CA ILE A 74 -6.86 -4.21 -5.72
C ILE A 74 -5.89 -4.78 -4.69
N ILE A 75 -5.24 -3.92 -3.91
CA ILE A 75 -4.35 -4.39 -2.85
C ILE A 75 -5.10 -5.29 -1.87
N ASN A 76 -6.29 -4.88 -1.46
CA ASN A 76 -7.10 -5.67 -0.55
C ASN A 76 -7.42 -7.05 -1.15
N ASN A 77 -7.82 -7.08 -2.42
CA ASN A 77 -8.14 -8.32 -3.09
C ASN A 77 -6.93 -9.25 -3.20
N LEU A 78 -5.78 -8.69 -3.56
CA LEU A 78 -4.55 -9.46 -3.66
C LEU A 78 -4.11 -10.01 -2.30
N LYS A 79 -4.24 -9.20 -1.27
CA LYS A 79 -3.88 -9.63 0.08
C LYS A 79 -4.72 -10.82 0.51
N ASN A 80 -6.02 -10.74 0.29
CA ASN A 80 -6.94 -11.83 0.66
C ASN A 80 -6.63 -13.11 -0.12
N GLU A 81 -6.35 -12.97 -1.41
CA GLU A 81 -6.04 -14.11 -2.26
C GLU A 81 -4.73 -14.78 -1.85
N PHE A 82 -3.70 -13.99 -1.60
CA PHE A 82 -2.38 -14.53 -1.26
C PHE A 82 -2.34 -15.14 0.14
N LYS A 83 -3.18 -14.68 1.03
CA LYS A 83 -3.29 -15.24 2.37
C LYS A 83 -3.70 -16.69 2.33
N LYS A 84 -4.57 -17.06 1.40
CA LYS A 84 -5.10 -18.40 1.29
C LYS A 84 -4.05 -19.44 0.88
N ASN A 85 -3.04 -19.02 0.13
CA ASN A 85 -2.07 -19.96 -0.42
C ASN A 85 -0.62 -19.64 -0.04
N SER A 86 -0.42 -18.78 0.96
CA SER A 86 0.89 -18.40 1.47
C SER A 86 1.82 -17.79 0.42
N PHE A 87 1.25 -17.27 -0.67
CA PHE A 87 2.02 -16.70 -1.75
C PHE A 87 2.75 -15.43 -1.34
N SER A 88 2.24 -14.72 -0.33
CA SER A 88 2.81 -13.45 0.12
C SER A 88 4.27 -13.56 0.55
N LYS A 89 4.70 -14.71 1.01
CA LYS A 89 6.09 -14.92 1.43
C LYS A 89 7.09 -14.82 0.30
N LYS A 90 6.62 -14.92 -0.95
CA LYS A 90 7.48 -14.90 -2.13
C LYS A 90 7.45 -13.58 -2.88
N ILE A 91 6.68 -12.62 -2.40
CA ILE A 91 6.51 -11.34 -3.10
C ILE A 91 7.66 -10.42 -2.81
N ASP A 92 8.27 -9.85 -3.85
CA ASP A 92 9.29 -8.81 -3.76
C ASP A 92 8.63 -7.44 -3.87
N ASN A 93 7.85 -7.22 -4.93
CA ASN A 93 7.11 -5.98 -5.09
C ASN A 93 5.91 -6.20 -6.01
N ILE A 94 5.02 -5.23 -5.99
CA ILE A 94 3.82 -5.22 -6.83
C ILE A 94 3.74 -3.87 -7.52
N ASP A 95 3.57 -3.88 -8.84
CA ASP A 95 3.39 -2.68 -9.63
C ASP A 95 1.91 -2.52 -9.95
N LEU A 96 1.27 -1.52 -9.35
CA LEU A 96 -0.12 -1.18 -9.56
C LEU A 96 -0.29 0.16 -10.28
N THR A 97 0.75 0.66 -10.93
CA THR A 97 0.63 1.90 -11.71
C THR A 97 -0.46 1.78 -12.77
N ASN A 98 -0.67 0.57 -13.28
CA ASN A 98 -1.84 0.25 -14.07
C ASN A 98 -2.64 -0.80 -13.31
N PRO A 99 -3.69 -0.41 -12.56
CA PRO A 99 -4.41 -1.37 -11.71
C PRO A 99 -5.19 -2.42 -12.48
N ASP A 100 -5.45 -2.20 -13.77
CA ASP A 100 -6.09 -3.22 -14.60
C ASP A 100 -5.14 -4.34 -14.99
N LYS A 101 -3.85 -4.12 -14.86
CA LYS A 101 -2.83 -5.13 -15.18
C LYS A 101 -1.75 -5.14 -14.09
N PRO A 102 -2.09 -5.61 -12.89
CA PRO A 102 -1.09 -5.68 -11.82
C PRO A 102 0.08 -6.57 -12.20
N LYS A 103 1.29 -6.12 -11.87
CA LYS A 103 2.49 -6.91 -12.10
C LYS A 103 3.09 -7.29 -10.76
N ILE A 104 3.26 -8.57 -10.53
CA ILE A 104 3.76 -9.08 -9.27
C ILE A 104 5.15 -9.68 -9.52
N LYS A 105 6.14 -9.11 -8.85
CA LYS A 105 7.51 -9.62 -8.92
C LYS A 105 7.76 -10.48 -7.69
N VAL A 106 8.28 -11.67 -7.91
CA VAL A 106 8.57 -12.59 -6.82
C VAL A 106 10.07 -12.81 -6.71
N PHE A 107 10.50 -13.22 -5.52
CA PHE A 107 11.88 -13.59 -5.32
C PHE A 107 12.18 -14.91 -6.03
N LYS A 108 13.32 -14.96 -6.69
CA LYS A 108 13.79 -16.21 -7.26
C LYS A 108 14.51 -17.01 -6.17
N PRO A 109 14.34 -18.32 -6.15
CA PRO A 109 15.06 -19.15 -5.19
C PRO A 109 16.55 -19.14 -5.41
#